data_95093bf56bf57443252c3ec5e7318b29
#
_entry.id   95093bf56bf57443252c3ec5e7318b29
#
_cell.length_a   1.000
_cell.length_b   1.000
_cell.length_c   1.000
_cell.angle_alpha   90.00
_cell.angle_beta   90.00
_cell.angle_gamma   90.00
#
_symmetry.space_group_name_H-M   'P 1'
#
loop_
_entity.id
_entity.type
_entity.pdbx_description
1 polymer ?
#
loop_
_entity_poly.entity_id
_entity_poly.type
_entity_poly.pdbx_seq_one_letter_code
_entity_poly.pdbx_strand_id
1 'polypeptide(L)'
;LKKHHYDLHRMAHEETSADVLNSIDSTSDNPIPVIYQSGYLTIKGYDREFETYRLGFPNREVEEGFVKYLMPFYANINAVESSFEIQKFVREVRSGDYDSFFRRLQSFFADTPYELVRDLELHYQNVLFIVFKLVGFYVKAEYHTSQGRIDLVLQTDKFIYVMEFKLEGTAEEALQQINEKHYAKPFESDGRTLFKIGVNFSAETRNIEKWVAELQ
;
A
#
# COMPACT_ATOMS: atom_id res chain seq x y z
N LEU A 1 2.87 15.50 2.89
CA LEU A 1 3.24 14.06 2.90
C LEU A 1 4.34 13.79 1.87
N LYS A 2 4.08 13.98 0.57
CA LYS A 2 5.06 13.70 -0.50
C LYS A 2 6.38 14.49 -0.33
N LYS A 3 6.32 15.77 0.03
CA LYS A 3 7.50 16.63 0.28
C LYS A 3 8.33 16.17 1.48
N HIS A 4 7.70 15.53 2.45
CA HIS A 4 8.33 15.10 3.72
C HIS A 4 8.73 13.63 3.70
N HIS A 5 8.67 12.95 2.55
CA HIS A 5 9.01 11.52 2.43
C HIS A 5 8.36 10.65 3.51
N TYR A 6 7.07 10.93 3.81
CA TYR A 6 6.36 10.24 4.87
C TYR A 6 5.90 8.84 4.41
N ASP A 7 6.14 7.84 5.25
CA ASP A 7 5.65 6.48 5.06
C ASP A 7 4.16 6.40 5.43
N LEU A 8 3.29 6.29 4.42
CA LEU A 8 1.83 6.26 4.62
C LEU A 8 1.34 5.05 5.41
N HIS A 9 2.07 3.93 5.37
CA HIS A 9 1.72 2.74 6.14
C HIS A 9 1.74 3.00 7.64
N ARG A 10 2.65 3.85 8.13
CA ARG A 10 2.78 4.21 9.54
C ARG A 10 1.60 5.01 10.07
N MET A 11 0.90 5.74 9.21
CA MET A 11 -0.16 6.68 9.63
C MET A 11 -1.29 6.03 10.44
N ALA A 12 -1.61 4.78 10.17
CA ALA A 12 -2.66 4.03 10.88
C ALA A 12 -2.22 3.54 12.27
N HIS A 13 -0.92 3.63 12.59
CA HIS A 13 -0.31 3.12 13.83
C HIS A 13 0.59 4.15 14.49
N GLU A 14 0.37 5.44 14.21
CA GLU A 14 1.20 6.52 14.73
C GLU A 14 0.98 6.69 16.24
N GLU A 15 2.09 6.72 16.97
CA GLU A 15 2.10 7.09 18.39
C GLU A 15 2.82 8.42 18.56
N THR A 16 2.25 9.32 19.37
CA THR A 16 2.76 10.67 19.50
C THR A 16 2.42 11.28 20.85
N SER A 17 3.17 12.30 21.27
CA SER A 17 2.91 13.06 22.51
C SER A 17 1.94 14.21 22.29
N ALA A 18 1.41 14.76 23.40
CA ALA A 18 0.56 15.96 23.39
C ALA A 18 1.27 17.16 22.76
N ASP A 19 2.55 17.33 23.04
CA ASP A 19 3.35 18.46 22.53
C ASP A 19 3.45 18.44 21.00
N VAL A 20 3.64 17.24 20.41
CA VAL A 20 3.65 17.06 18.97
C VAL A 20 2.28 17.37 18.37
N LEU A 21 1.18 16.87 18.98
CA LEU A 21 -0.17 17.12 18.46
C LEU A 21 -0.58 18.60 18.49
N ASN A 22 -0.05 19.35 19.47
CA ASN A 22 -0.32 20.77 19.63
C ASN A 22 0.63 21.67 18.80
N SER A 23 1.68 21.10 18.20
CA SER A 23 2.60 21.86 17.37
C SER A 23 1.91 22.28 16.08
N ILE A 24 1.92 23.58 15.77
CA ILE A 24 1.39 24.15 14.50
C ILE A 24 2.57 24.61 13.62
N ASP A 25 3.74 24.04 13.82
CA ASP A 25 4.89 24.44 13.02
C ASP A 25 4.79 23.86 11.62
N SER A 26 4.36 24.70 10.67
CA SER A 26 4.27 24.38 9.26
C SER A 26 5.63 24.10 8.59
N THR A 27 6.73 24.35 9.28
CA THR A 27 8.09 24.08 8.84
C THR A 27 8.58 22.70 9.29
N SER A 28 7.84 22.05 10.19
CA SER A 28 8.17 20.71 10.69
C SER A 28 8.04 19.66 9.56
N ASP A 29 9.01 18.76 9.50
CA ASP A 29 8.98 17.60 8.60
C ASP A 29 7.93 16.55 9.01
N ASN A 30 7.29 16.71 10.17
CA ASN A 30 6.23 15.83 10.65
C ASN A 30 4.84 16.34 10.22
N PRO A 31 4.12 15.63 9.32
CA PRO A 31 2.80 16.04 8.85
C PRO A 31 1.66 15.68 9.83
N ILE A 32 1.92 14.85 10.83
CA ILE A 32 0.91 14.30 11.74
C ILE A 32 0.09 15.36 12.48
N PRO A 33 0.68 16.42 13.04
CA PRO A 33 -0.10 17.47 13.71
C PRO A 33 -1.16 18.11 12.80
N VAL A 34 -0.77 18.40 11.55
CA VAL A 34 -1.68 19.01 10.57
C VAL A 34 -2.81 18.06 10.20
N ILE A 35 -2.52 16.78 9.97
CA ILE A 35 -3.51 15.76 9.61
C ILE A 35 -4.48 15.51 10.77
N TYR A 36 -3.97 15.49 12.00
CA TYR A 36 -4.79 15.36 13.21
C TYR A 36 -5.70 16.57 13.42
N GLN A 37 -5.16 17.79 13.37
CA GLN A 37 -5.92 19.02 13.55
C GLN A 37 -6.94 19.26 12.44
N SER A 38 -6.68 18.74 11.23
CA SER A 38 -7.64 18.76 10.13
C SER A 38 -8.74 17.68 10.24
N GLY A 39 -8.73 16.87 11.30
CA GLY A 39 -9.77 15.88 11.57
C GLY A 39 -9.65 14.57 10.80
N TYR A 40 -8.58 14.37 10.02
CA TYR A 40 -8.34 13.10 9.34
C TYR A 40 -7.85 12.00 10.28
N LEU A 41 -7.13 12.37 11.34
CA LEU A 41 -6.77 11.44 12.42
C LEU A 41 -7.50 11.80 13.72
N THR A 42 -7.70 10.80 14.56
CA THR A 42 -8.27 10.93 15.91
C THR A 42 -7.52 10.06 16.90
N ILE A 43 -7.66 10.35 18.20
CA ILE A 43 -7.10 9.53 19.26
C ILE A 43 -7.88 8.23 19.37
N LYS A 44 -7.20 7.10 19.23
CA LYS A 44 -7.74 5.73 19.39
C LYS A 44 -7.38 5.11 20.73
N GLY A 45 -6.36 5.65 21.40
CA GLY A 45 -5.92 5.17 22.70
C GLY A 45 -4.88 6.09 23.32
N TYR A 46 -4.66 5.88 24.63
CA TYR A 46 -3.68 6.61 25.41
C TYR A 46 -2.86 5.63 26.24
N ASP A 47 -1.55 5.68 26.12
CA ASP A 47 -0.62 4.97 26.97
C ASP A 47 -0.25 5.85 28.18
N ARG A 48 -0.59 5.37 29.39
CA ARG A 48 -0.37 6.12 30.63
C ARG A 48 1.07 6.05 31.11
N GLU A 49 1.81 5.01 30.74
CA GLU A 49 3.19 4.81 31.15
C GLU A 49 4.13 5.76 30.40
N PHE A 50 3.90 5.88 29.08
CA PHE A 50 4.73 6.71 28.20
C PHE A 50 4.10 8.07 27.84
N GLU A 51 2.90 8.34 28.35
CA GLU A 51 2.13 9.57 28.06
C GLU A 51 1.95 9.82 26.55
N THR A 52 1.75 8.76 25.77
CA THR A 52 1.59 8.82 24.31
C THR A 52 0.15 8.55 23.89
N TYR A 53 -0.24 9.17 22.78
CA TYR A 53 -1.53 8.96 22.12
C TYR A 53 -1.35 8.10 20.90
N ARG A 54 -2.13 7.04 20.79
CA ARG A 54 -2.24 6.24 19.57
C ARG A 54 -3.29 6.85 18.66
N LEU A 55 -2.89 7.19 17.44
CA LEU A 55 -3.76 7.81 16.44
C LEU A 55 -4.30 6.77 15.44
N GLY A 56 -5.36 7.15 14.74
CA GLY A 56 -5.93 6.40 13.63
C GLY A 56 -7.06 7.18 12.97
N PHE A 57 -7.54 6.70 11.83
CA PHE A 57 -8.68 7.32 11.16
C PHE A 57 -9.96 7.20 12.01
N PRO A 58 -10.82 8.23 12.06
CA PRO A 58 -12.06 8.20 12.83
C PRO A 58 -12.96 7.02 12.43
N ASN A 59 -13.16 6.84 11.15
CA ASN A 59 -13.97 5.80 10.54
C ASN A 59 -13.47 5.47 9.12
N ARG A 60 -14.09 4.46 8.50
CA ARG A 60 -13.76 3.97 7.16
C ARG A 60 -13.95 5.04 6.07
N GLU A 61 -14.99 5.86 6.18
CA GLU A 61 -15.30 6.87 5.15
C GLU A 61 -14.22 7.95 5.10
N VAL A 62 -13.75 8.41 6.27
CA VAL A 62 -12.64 9.37 6.36
C VAL A 62 -11.35 8.76 5.83
N GLU A 63 -11.04 7.50 6.18
CA GLU A 63 -9.88 6.79 5.68
C GLU A 63 -9.93 6.65 4.15
N GLU A 64 -11.04 6.17 3.61
CA GLU A 64 -11.23 6.00 2.16
C GLU A 64 -11.12 7.33 1.42
N GLY A 65 -11.77 8.38 1.92
CA GLY A 65 -11.72 9.72 1.34
C GLY A 65 -10.31 10.29 1.35
N PHE A 66 -9.57 10.13 2.44
CA PHE A 66 -8.19 10.58 2.57
C PHE A 66 -7.24 9.85 1.60
N VAL A 67 -7.32 8.51 1.55
CA VAL A 67 -6.47 7.72 0.66
C VAL A 67 -6.79 8.02 -0.82
N LYS A 68 -8.07 8.17 -1.19
CA LYS A 68 -8.48 8.60 -2.53
C LYS A 68 -7.93 9.99 -2.88
N TYR A 69 -7.95 10.91 -1.93
CA TYR A 69 -7.37 12.25 -2.12
C TYR A 69 -5.86 12.19 -2.37
N LEU A 70 -5.15 11.26 -1.74
CA LEU A 70 -3.69 11.13 -1.93
C LEU A 70 -3.31 10.53 -3.29
N MET A 71 -4.14 9.67 -3.87
CA MET A 71 -3.82 8.89 -5.07
C MET A 71 -3.26 9.73 -6.23
N PRO A 72 -3.85 10.89 -6.63
CA PRO A 72 -3.32 11.71 -7.72
C PRO A 72 -1.94 12.33 -7.46
N PHE A 73 -1.53 12.41 -6.19
CA PHE A 73 -0.22 12.96 -5.84
C PHE A 73 0.90 11.92 -5.92
N TYR A 74 0.56 10.63 -5.87
CA TYR A 74 1.52 9.53 -5.87
C TYR A 74 1.52 8.76 -7.19
N ALA A 75 0.37 8.62 -7.84
CA ALA A 75 0.22 8.02 -9.16
C ALA A 75 -0.16 9.09 -10.19
N ASN A 76 0.31 8.95 -11.43
CA ASN A 76 0.01 9.92 -12.50
C ASN A 76 -1.40 9.72 -13.06
N ILE A 77 -2.39 10.02 -12.24
CA ILE A 77 -3.80 9.97 -12.62
C ILE A 77 -4.51 11.22 -12.12
N ASN A 78 -5.53 11.67 -12.86
CA ASN A 78 -6.34 12.77 -12.36
C ASN A 78 -7.38 12.29 -11.31
N ALA A 79 -7.82 13.20 -10.44
CA ALA A 79 -8.73 12.88 -9.34
C ALA A 79 -10.08 12.29 -9.80
N VAL A 80 -10.56 12.67 -11.00
CA VAL A 80 -11.82 12.16 -11.56
C VAL A 80 -11.68 10.69 -11.98
N GLU A 81 -10.52 10.32 -12.53
CA GLU A 81 -10.25 8.96 -13.01
C GLU A 81 -9.91 7.99 -11.87
N SER A 82 -9.41 8.49 -10.73
CA SER A 82 -8.96 7.65 -9.60
C SER A 82 -9.98 6.59 -9.17
N SER A 83 -11.25 6.98 -9.06
CA SER A 83 -12.31 6.04 -8.64
C SER A 83 -12.59 4.97 -9.69
N PHE A 84 -12.47 5.30 -10.99
CA PHE A 84 -12.64 4.34 -12.08
C PHE A 84 -11.47 3.37 -12.15
N GLU A 85 -10.25 3.83 -11.92
CA GLU A 85 -9.07 2.97 -11.89
C GLU A 85 -9.15 1.95 -10.75
N ILE A 86 -9.58 2.36 -9.55
CA ILE A 86 -9.79 1.42 -8.45
C ILE A 86 -10.87 0.38 -8.77
N GLN A 87 -11.96 0.77 -9.44
CA GLN A 87 -12.98 -0.19 -9.86
C GLN A 87 -12.42 -1.23 -10.86
N LYS A 88 -11.51 -0.82 -11.76
CA LYS A 88 -10.85 -1.74 -12.69
C LYS A 88 -9.96 -2.74 -11.92
N PHE A 89 -9.11 -2.27 -11.00
CA PHE A 89 -8.32 -3.16 -10.12
C PHE A 89 -9.20 -4.18 -9.40
N VAL A 90 -10.31 -3.74 -8.81
CA VAL A 90 -11.24 -4.64 -8.12
C VAL A 90 -11.84 -5.69 -9.06
N ARG A 91 -12.21 -5.32 -10.29
CA ARG A 91 -12.75 -6.26 -11.29
C ARG A 91 -11.69 -7.27 -11.71
N GLU A 92 -10.48 -6.83 -11.97
CA GLU A 92 -9.33 -7.68 -12.34
C GLU A 92 -9.05 -8.72 -11.26
N VAL A 93 -8.95 -8.29 -10.00
CA VAL A 93 -8.75 -9.21 -8.85
C VAL A 93 -9.93 -10.19 -8.69
N ARG A 94 -11.18 -9.73 -8.90
CA ARG A 94 -12.36 -10.60 -8.80
C ARG A 94 -12.53 -11.57 -9.95
N SER A 95 -11.91 -11.29 -11.11
CA SER A 95 -11.98 -12.16 -12.29
C SER A 95 -10.80 -13.14 -12.43
N GLY A 96 -9.79 -13.03 -11.59
CA GLY A 96 -8.57 -13.84 -11.73
C GLY A 96 -7.54 -13.26 -12.71
N ASP A 97 -7.77 -12.06 -13.22
CA ASP A 97 -6.93 -11.42 -14.24
C ASP A 97 -5.79 -10.61 -13.58
N TYR A 98 -4.83 -11.33 -12.99
CA TYR A 98 -3.67 -10.69 -12.35
C TYR A 98 -2.74 -10.02 -13.39
N ASP A 99 -2.71 -10.47 -14.65
CA ASP A 99 -1.88 -9.83 -15.68
C ASP A 99 -2.37 -8.41 -15.99
N SER A 100 -3.66 -8.21 -16.18
CA SER A 100 -4.24 -6.88 -16.38
C SER A 100 -4.04 -6.01 -15.14
N PHE A 101 -4.17 -6.59 -13.93
CA PHE A 101 -3.91 -5.91 -12.67
C PHE A 101 -2.46 -5.37 -12.61
N PHE A 102 -1.46 -6.18 -12.91
CA PHE A 102 -0.06 -5.73 -12.88
C PHE A 102 0.28 -4.76 -14.00
N ARG A 103 -0.25 -4.92 -15.21
CA ARG A 103 -0.09 -3.94 -16.30
C ARG A 103 -0.67 -2.58 -15.93
N ARG A 104 -1.82 -2.56 -15.26
CA ARG A 104 -2.41 -1.32 -14.73
C ARG A 104 -1.55 -0.73 -13.64
N LEU A 105 -1.03 -1.54 -12.73
CA LEU A 105 -0.15 -1.10 -11.67
C LEU A 105 1.15 -0.50 -12.24
N GLN A 106 1.73 -1.11 -13.30
CA GLN A 106 2.84 -0.53 -14.04
C GLN A 106 2.53 0.87 -14.58
N SER A 107 1.30 1.10 -15.08
CA SER A 107 0.94 2.42 -15.60
C SER A 107 0.95 3.52 -14.52
N PHE A 108 0.77 3.16 -13.26
CA PHE A 108 0.82 4.11 -12.15
C PHE A 108 2.25 4.57 -11.83
N PHE A 109 3.23 3.75 -12.15
CA PHE A 109 4.65 4.09 -11.96
C PHE A 109 5.28 4.74 -13.19
N ALA A 110 4.69 4.58 -14.40
CA ALA A 110 5.31 4.93 -15.68
C ALA A 110 5.66 6.42 -15.82
N ASP A 111 4.87 7.32 -15.23
CA ASP A 111 5.02 8.76 -15.38
C ASP A 111 5.42 9.47 -14.08
N THR A 112 6.11 8.76 -13.20
CA THR A 112 6.59 9.37 -11.95
C THR A 112 7.71 10.37 -12.25
N PRO A 113 7.53 11.69 -11.95
CA PRO A 113 8.55 12.70 -12.24
C PRO A 113 9.86 12.41 -11.49
N TYR A 114 10.98 12.35 -12.21
CA TYR A 114 12.31 12.06 -11.68
C TYR A 114 12.73 12.98 -10.54
N GLU A 115 12.35 14.26 -10.63
CA GLU A 115 12.74 15.30 -9.69
C GLU A 115 12.02 15.25 -8.34
N LEU A 116 10.87 14.55 -8.28
CA LEU A 116 10.01 14.50 -7.10
C LEU A 116 10.25 13.27 -6.21
N VAL A 117 11.05 12.30 -6.66
CA VAL A 117 11.26 11.04 -5.94
C VAL A 117 12.73 10.92 -5.55
N ARG A 118 13.04 11.31 -4.31
CA ARG A 118 14.39 11.13 -3.72
C ARG A 118 14.59 9.71 -3.22
N ASP A 119 13.53 9.08 -2.73
CA ASP A 119 13.50 7.72 -2.21
C ASP A 119 12.52 6.89 -3.03
N LEU A 120 13.06 6.07 -3.93
CA LEU A 120 12.26 5.22 -4.82
C LEU A 120 11.54 4.12 -4.06
N GLU A 121 12.19 3.51 -3.07
CA GLU A 121 11.61 2.44 -2.27
C GLU A 121 10.36 2.95 -1.55
N LEU A 122 10.49 4.04 -0.82
CA LEU A 122 9.35 4.65 -0.11
C LEU A 122 8.25 5.08 -1.07
N HIS A 123 8.59 5.57 -2.27
CA HIS A 123 7.59 5.92 -3.27
C HIS A 123 6.79 4.70 -3.72
N TYR A 124 7.45 3.58 -4.04
CA TYR A 124 6.77 2.34 -4.42
C TYR A 124 5.89 1.82 -3.30
N GLN A 125 6.40 1.79 -2.06
CA GLN A 125 5.65 1.40 -0.87
C GLN A 125 4.39 2.24 -0.70
N ASN A 126 4.48 3.56 -0.86
CA ASN A 126 3.34 4.46 -0.73
C ASN A 126 2.31 4.28 -1.85
N VAL A 127 2.74 4.11 -3.11
CA VAL A 127 1.81 3.82 -4.24
C VAL A 127 1.10 2.50 -4.02
N LEU A 128 1.83 1.44 -3.68
CA LEU A 128 1.24 0.14 -3.38
C LEU A 128 0.28 0.21 -2.20
N PHE A 129 0.67 0.89 -1.12
CA PHE A 129 -0.21 1.11 0.03
C PHE A 129 -1.54 1.76 -0.38
N ILE A 130 -1.49 2.85 -1.16
CA ILE A 130 -2.68 3.56 -1.63
C ILE A 130 -3.58 2.63 -2.46
N VAL A 131 -3.01 1.94 -3.45
CA VAL A 131 -3.77 1.05 -4.34
C VAL A 131 -4.41 -0.09 -3.54
N PHE A 132 -3.61 -0.79 -2.72
CA PHE A 132 -4.11 -1.94 -1.97
C PHE A 132 -5.05 -1.57 -0.83
N LYS A 133 -4.86 -0.42 -0.22
CA LYS A 133 -5.80 0.11 0.76
C LYS A 133 -7.15 0.40 0.12
N LEU A 134 -7.18 1.04 -1.05
CA LEU A 134 -8.41 1.32 -1.78
C LEU A 134 -9.08 0.05 -2.32
N VAL A 135 -8.32 -0.91 -2.85
CA VAL A 135 -8.82 -2.23 -3.25
C VAL A 135 -9.37 -2.97 -2.04
N GLY A 136 -8.73 -2.84 -0.87
CA GLY A 136 -9.12 -3.44 0.42
C GLY A 136 -10.50 -2.99 0.95
N PHE A 137 -11.06 -1.89 0.45
CA PHE A 137 -12.44 -1.52 0.76
C PHE A 137 -13.48 -2.42 0.05
N TYR A 138 -13.08 -3.16 -0.97
CA TYR A 138 -13.94 -4.00 -1.80
C TYR A 138 -13.64 -5.50 -1.73
N VAL A 139 -12.41 -5.84 -1.35
CA VAL A 139 -11.93 -7.23 -1.16
C VAL A 139 -11.11 -7.29 0.12
N LYS A 140 -10.96 -8.47 0.73
CA LYS A 140 -10.10 -8.60 1.90
C LYS A 140 -8.64 -8.45 1.46
N ALA A 141 -7.92 -7.50 2.08
CA ALA A 141 -6.52 -7.23 1.80
C ALA A 141 -5.72 -7.18 3.11
N GLU A 142 -4.61 -7.92 3.15
CA GLU A 142 -3.63 -7.89 4.23
C GLU A 142 -2.29 -7.45 3.63
N TYR A 143 -1.72 -6.38 4.16
CA TYR A 143 -0.53 -5.73 3.64
C TYR A 143 0.52 -5.61 4.74
N HIS A 144 1.71 -6.10 4.49
CA HIS A 144 2.85 -6.03 5.38
C HIS A 144 4.06 -5.46 4.67
N THR A 145 4.83 -4.64 5.36
CA THR A 145 6.10 -4.12 4.88
C THR A 145 7.23 -4.50 5.81
N SER A 146 8.37 -4.81 5.23
CA SER A 146 9.64 -4.91 5.92
C SER A 146 10.74 -4.36 5.00
N GLN A 147 11.95 -4.17 5.51
CA GLN A 147 13.05 -3.58 4.76
C GLN A 147 13.25 -4.31 3.41
N GLY A 148 13.09 -3.58 2.31
CA GLY A 148 13.23 -4.09 0.94
C GLY A 148 12.16 -5.05 0.44
N ARG A 149 11.05 -5.24 1.20
CA ARG A 149 10.03 -6.25 0.92
C ARG A 149 8.62 -5.75 1.24
N ILE A 150 7.67 -6.16 0.42
CA ILE A 150 6.25 -5.93 0.62
C ILE A 150 5.51 -7.23 0.39
N ASP A 151 4.77 -7.68 1.39
CA ASP A 151 3.94 -8.87 1.34
C ASP A 151 2.47 -8.46 1.29
N LEU A 152 1.72 -9.06 0.40
CA LEU A 152 0.30 -8.77 0.22
C LEU A 152 -0.51 -10.05 0.06
N VAL A 153 -1.63 -10.14 0.75
CA VAL A 153 -2.65 -11.15 0.50
C VAL A 153 -3.94 -10.46 0.11
N LEU A 154 -4.49 -10.80 -1.06
CA LEU A 154 -5.83 -10.41 -1.47
C LEU A 154 -6.74 -11.63 -1.52
N GLN A 155 -7.97 -11.48 -1.02
CA GLN A 155 -8.95 -12.55 -0.99
C GLN A 155 -10.28 -12.05 -1.57
N THR A 156 -10.77 -12.77 -2.57
CA THR A 156 -12.10 -12.59 -3.17
C THR A 156 -12.97 -13.80 -2.89
N ASP A 157 -14.18 -13.83 -3.43
CA ASP A 157 -15.07 -15.00 -3.30
C ASP A 157 -14.53 -16.24 -4.03
N LYS A 158 -13.71 -16.06 -5.06
CA LYS A 158 -13.22 -17.15 -5.94
C LYS A 158 -11.71 -17.33 -5.91
N PHE A 159 -10.95 -16.30 -5.57
CA PHE A 159 -9.51 -16.25 -5.72
C PHE A 159 -8.83 -15.76 -4.45
N ILE A 160 -7.65 -16.33 -4.19
CA ILE A 160 -6.71 -15.87 -3.19
C ILE A 160 -5.39 -15.56 -3.89
N TYR A 161 -4.81 -14.43 -3.59
CA TYR A 161 -3.51 -14.01 -4.11
C TYR A 161 -2.56 -13.81 -2.95
N VAL A 162 -1.45 -14.52 -2.97
CA VAL A 162 -0.32 -14.34 -2.06
C VAL A 162 0.81 -13.75 -2.90
N MET A 163 1.16 -12.50 -2.66
CA MET A 163 2.09 -11.74 -3.46
C MET A 163 3.28 -11.27 -2.64
N GLU A 164 4.46 -11.35 -3.20
CA GLU A 164 5.68 -10.79 -2.65
C GLU A 164 6.32 -9.84 -3.67
N PHE A 165 6.62 -8.62 -3.23
CA PHE A 165 7.27 -7.60 -4.04
C PHE A 165 8.70 -7.39 -3.54
N LYS A 166 9.67 -7.50 -4.44
CA LYS A 166 11.08 -7.19 -4.18
C LYS A 166 11.50 -5.92 -4.91
N LEU A 167 12.23 -5.08 -4.20
CA LEU A 167 12.84 -3.87 -4.74
C LEU A 167 14.23 -4.15 -5.28
N GLU A 168 14.87 -5.18 -4.73
CA GLU A 168 16.11 -5.76 -5.22
C GLU A 168 15.92 -7.27 -5.38
N GLY A 169 16.47 -7.85 -6.46
CA GLY A 169 16.31 -9.26 -6.79
C GLY A 169 15.35 -9.49 -7.96
N THR A 170 14.85 -10.71 -8.09
CA THR A 170 14.02 -11.14 -9.22
C THR A 170 12.60 -11.54 -8.77
N ALA A 171 11.68 -11.57 -9.73
CA ALA A 171 10.32 -12.06 -9.49
C ALA A 171 10.31 -13.55 -9.12
N GLU A 172 11.24 -14.33 -9.69
CA GLU A 172 11.44 -15.73 -9.37
C GLU A 172 11.89 -15.94 -7.92
N GLU A 173 12.83 -15.13 -7.44
CA GLU A 173 13.27 -15.15 -6.03
C GLU A 173 12.13 -14.75 -5.07
N ALA A 174 11.28 -13.81 -5.47
CA ALA A 174 10.09 -13.44 -4.71
C ALA A 174 9.12 -14.64 -4.61
N LEU A 175 8.84 -15.30 -5.73
CA LEU A 175 7.98 -16.49 -5.77
C LEU A 175 8.59 -17.65 -4.96
N GLN A 176 9.90 -17.88 -5.09
CA GLN A 176 10.60 -18.88 -4.31
C GLN A 176 10.46 -18.62 -2.80
N GLN A 177 10.56 -17.38 -2.38
CA GLN A 177 10.40 -17.00 -0.97
C GLN A 177 8.98 -17.28 -0.44
N ILE A 178 7.92 -17.03 -1.24
CA ILE A 178 6.54 -17.40 -0.86
C ILE A 178 6.48 -18.91 -0.57
N ASN A 179 7.13 -19.74 -1.42
CA ASN A 179 7.13 -21.20 -1.28
C ASN A 179 7.97 -21.66 -0.07
N GLU A 180 9.19 -21.16 0.10
CA GLU A 180 10.10 -21.54 1.19
C GLU A 180 9.59 -21.13 2.56
N LYS A 181 8.96 -19.96 2.66
CA LYS A 181 8.38 -19.42 3.91
C LYS A 181 6.96 -19.91 4.16
N HIS A 182 6.40 -20.70 3.22
CA HIS A 182 5.06 -21.26 3.33
C HIS A 182 3.96 -20.21 3.57
N TYR A 183 4.07 -19.02 2.97
CA TYR A 183 3.09 -17.93 3.14
C TYR A 183 1.69 -18.30 2.66
N ALA A 184 1.61 -19.21 1.69
CA ALA A 184 0.34 -19.70 1.14
C ALA A 184 -0.31 -20.80 1.98
N LYS A 185 0.43 -21.42 2.93
CA LYS A 185 -0.05 -22.56 3.73
C LYS A 185 -1.40 -22.37 4.40
N PRO A 186 -1.75 -21.20 4.97
CA PRO A 186 -3.06 -20.99 5.57
C PRO A 186 -4.23 -21.13 4.59
N PHE A 187 -3.95 -21.08 3.29
CA PHE A 187 -4.95 -21.06 2.21
C PHE A 187 -4.98 -22.34 1.37
N GLU A 188 -4.06 -23.27 1.57
CA GLU A 188 -3.94 -24.51 0.77
C GLU A 188 -5.17 -25.44 0.86
N SER A 189 -5.91 -25.37 1.97
CA SER A 189 -7.16 -26.13 2.16
C SER A 189 -8.43 -25.32 1.81
N ASP A 190 -8.26 -24.09 1.36
CA ASP A 190 -9.37 -23.23 0.92
C ASP A 190 -9.83 -23.68 -0.47
N GLY A 191 -11.10 -23.84 -0.68
CA GLY A 191 -11.64 -24.32 -1.98
C GLY A 191 -11.57 -23.30 -3.12
N ARG A 192 -10.96 -22.12 -2.90
CA ARG A 192 -10.76 -21.08 -3.90
C ARG A 192 -9.46 -21.31 -4.68
N THR A 193 -9.39 -20.76 -5.88
CA THR A 193 -8.15 -20.75 -6.67
C THR A 193 -7.09 -19.89 -6.01
N LEU A 194 -5.92 -20.45 -5.74
CA LEU A 194 -4.80 -19.80 -5.08
C LEU A 194 -3.72 -19.43 -6.08
N PHE A 195 -3.39 -18.14 -6.16
CA PHE A 195 -2.25 -17.62 -6.91
C PHE A 195 -1.13 -17.22 -5.97
N LYS A 196 0.08 -17.71 -6.22
CA LYS A 196 1.33 -17.24 -5.61
C LYS A 196 2.04 -16.39 -6.64
N ILE A 197 2.35 -15.14 -6.34
CA ILE A 197 2.89 -14.20 -7.32
C ILE A 197 4.11 -13.49 -6.76
N GLY A 198 5.26 -13.72 -7.39
CA GLY A 198 6.48 -12.96 -7.16
C GLY A 198 6.56 -11.78 -8.12
N VAL A 199 6.94 -10.61 -7.61
CA VAL A 199 7.01 -9.36 -8.37
C VAL A 199 8.33 -8.67 -8.06
N ASN A 200 9.01 -8.13 -9.08
CA ASN A 200 10.17 -7.27 -8.85
C ASN A 200 10.00 -5.88 -9.47
N PHE A 201 10.55 -4.90 -8.76
CA PHE A 201 10.78 -3.55 -9.24
C PHE A 201 12.19 -3.40 -9.78
N SER A 202 12.35 -2.61 -10.83
CA SER A 202 13.65 -2.19 -11.33
C SER A 202 13.94 -0.75 -10.92
N ALA A 203 15.07 -0.52 -10.28
CA ALA A 203 15.56 0.82 -9.97
C ALA A 203 15.95 1.61 -11.25
N GLU A 204 16.34 0.90 -12.31
CA GLU A 204 16.69 1.49 -13.60
C GLU A 204 15.47 2.03 -14.33
N THR A 205 14.44 1.19 -14.52
CA THR A 205 13.19 1.57 -15.19
C THR A 205 12.22 2.32 -14.28
N ARG A 206 12.46 2.30 -12.96
CA ARG A 206 11.59 2.87 -11.91
C ARG A 206 10.16 2.35 -11.96
N ASN A 207 10.01 1.07 -12.29
CA ASN A 207 8.72 0.44 -12.48
C ASN A 207 8.76 -1.03 -12.07
N ILE A 208 7.59 -1.67 -12.07
CA ILE A 208 7.51 -3.13 -12.04
C ILE A 208 8.14 -3.64 -13.35
N GLU A 209 9.15 -4.48 -13.21
CA GLU A 209 9.85 -5.06 -14.34
C GLU A 209 9.20 -6.37 -14.79
N LYS A 210 8.93 -7.24 -13.80
CA LYS A 210 8.43 -8.58 -14.06
C LYS A 210 7.55 -9.07 -12.93
N TRP A 211 6.61 -9.94 -13.26
CA TRP A 211 5.91 -10.80 -12.30
C TRP A 211 5.85 -12.24 -12.82
N VAL A 212 5.88 -13.19 -11.91
CA VAL A 212 5.72 -14.61 -12.17
C VAL A 212 4.66 -15.18 -11.24
N ALA A 213 3.80 -16.02 -11.77
CA ALA A 213 2.70 -16.61 -11.01
C ALA A 213 2.75 -18.12 -11.05
N GLU A 214 2.40 -18.74 -9.93
CA GLU A 214 2.15 -20.17 -9.75
C GLU A 214 0.70 -20.34 -9.31
N LEU A 215 -0.03 -21.21 -10.00
CA LEU A 215 -1.41 -21.58 -9.70
C LEU A 215 -1.43 -22.86 -8.87
N GLN A 216 -2.23 -22.86 -7.79
CA GLN A 216 -2.45 -24.04 -6.95
C GLN A 216 -3.94 -24.33 -6.81
#